data_767db247d13c028253691b7ccf3ef655
#
_entry.id   767db247d13c028253691b7ccf3ef655
#
_cell.length_a   1.000
_cell.length_b   1.000
_cell.length_c   1.000
_cell.angle_alpha   90.00
_cell.angle_beta   90.00
_cell.angle_gamma   90.00
#
_symmetry.space_group_name_H-M   'P 1'
#
loop_
_entity.id
_entity.type
_entity.pdbx_description
1 polymer ?
#
loop_
_entity_poly.entity_id
_entity_poly.type
_entity_poly.pdbx_seq_one_letter_code
_entity_poly.pdbx_strand_id
1 'polypeptide(L)'
;MNADSELLARREAIVREHAEAENRHEFDAALGAFHHPRYELMPLGEVIDGHEAVMAYYRETRDAFPDQRNRVLALHHGEGSVVMELELTGTHLGSFRGLPPTGRSFRCRMAAVFVFEEDRLVCERVYFDQNTILRQLGIAHDPQTLRGRLTTVLNHPVTIGRALLRRAR
;
A
#
# COMPACT_ATOMS: atom_id res chain seq x y z
N MET A 1 10.20 -26.34 22.06
CA MET A 1 9.84 -25.63 20.81
C MET A 1 10.69 -26.28 19.72
N ASN A 2 10.15 -26.62 18.56
CA ASN A 2 10.99 -27.14 17.48
C ASN A 2 11.57 -25.97 16.67
N ALA A 3 12.60 -26.21 15.85
CA ALA A 3 13.30 -25.19 15.07
C ALA A 3 12.35 -24.38 14.15
N ASP A 4 11.33 -25.05 13.59
CA ASP A 4 10.34 -24.40 12.72
C ASP A 4 9.47 -23.39 13.49
N SER A 5 9.05 -23.74 14.71
CA SER A 5 8.27 -22.83 15.57
C SER A 5 9.08 -21.60 15.98
N GLU A 6 10.38 -21.73 16.20
CA GLU A 6 11.27 -20.61 16.51
C GLU A 6 11.51 -19.71 15.30
N LEU A 7 11.63 -20.30 14.11
CA LEU A 7 11.76 -19.53 12.86
C LEU A 7 10.52 -18.70 12.59
N LEU A 8 9.32 -19.31 12.71
CA LEU A 8 8.05 -18.59 12.52
C LEU A 8 7.91 -17.44 13.52
N ALA A 9 8.24 -17.66 14.80
CA ALA A 9 8.18 -16.61 15.81
C ALA A 9 9.14 -15.45 15.52
N ARG A 10 10.35 -15.74 15.02
CA ARG A 10 11.31 -14.70 14.61
C ARG A 10 10.79 -13.87 13.44
N ARG A 11 10.27 -14.52 12.39
CA ARG A 11 9.69 -13.83 11.23
C ARG A 11 8.53 -12.92 11.65
N GLU A 12 7.65 -13.41 12.52
CA GLU A 12 6.55 -12.61 13.06
C GLU A 12 7.06 -11.38 13.84
N ALA A 13 8.06 -11.55 14.69
CA ALA A 13 8.66 -10.45 15.44
C ALA A 13 9.26 -9.38 14.51
N ILE A 14 9.97 -9.78 13.46
CA ILE A 14 10.53 -8.88 12.44
C ILE A 14 9.42 -8.07 11.77
N VAL A 15 8.34 -8.71 11.31
CA VAL A 15 7.23 -8.06 10.62
C VAL A 15 6.47 -7.09 11.52
N ARG A 16 6.25 -7.45 12.79
CA ARG A 16 5.61 -6.55 13.76
C ARG A 16 6.46 -5.34 14.06
N GLU A 17 7.75 -5.54 14.33
CA GLU A 17 8.65 -4.42 14.62
C GLU A 17 8.82 -3.50 13.42
N HIS A 18 8.88 -4.06 12.21
CA HIS A 18 8.90 -3.28 10.97
C HIS A 18 7.67 -2.33 10.88
N ALA A 19 6.45 -2.85 11.07
CA ALA A 19 5.24 -2.04 11.03
C ALA A 19 5.20 -0.97 12.14
N GLU A 20 5.71 -1.29 13.33
CA GLU A 20 5.77 -0.33 14.44
C GLU A 20 6.87 0.73 14.22
N ALA A 21 8.01 0.38 13.65
CA ALA A 21 9.05 1.33 13.27
C ALA A 21 8.52 2.32 12.20
N GLU A 22 7.77 1.85 11.22
CA GLU A 22 7.07 2.74 10.28
C GLU A 22 6.10 3.70 10.98
N ASN A 23 5.30 3.20 11.94
CA ASN A 23 4.36 4.00 12.71
C ASN A 23 5.07 5.08 13.55
N ARG A 24 6.28 4.81 14.02
CA ARG A 24 7.11 5.76 14.77
C ARG A 24 7.94 6.69 13.87
N HIS A 25 7.88 6.50 12.53
CA HIS A 25 8.71 7.18 11.53
C HIS A 25 10.21 6.90 11.72
N GLU A 26 10.55 5.76 12.28
CA GLU A 26 11.91 5.26 12.44
C GLU A 26 12.33 4.45 11.20
N PHE A 27 12.42 5.13 10.05
CA PHE A 27 12.57 4.47 8.75
C PHE A 27 13.88 3.69 8.60
N ASP A 28 14.97 4.16 9.19
CA ASP A 28 16.22 3.41 9.20
C ASP A 28 16.08 2.09 9.98
N ALA A 29 15.32 2.08 11.07
CA ALA A 29 15.02 0.87 11.82
C ALA A 29 14.10 -0.08 11.01
N ALA A 30 13.08 0.46 10.34
CA ALA A 30 12.20 -0.33 9.48
C ALA A 30 12.99 -0.99 8.34
N LEU A 31 13.87 -0.24 7.67
CA LEU A 31 14.72 -0.76 6.58
C LEU A 31 15.83 -1.68 7.08
N GLY A 32 16.27 -1.54 8.33
CA GLY A 32 17.25 -2.42 8.97
C GLY A 32 16.80 -3.88 9.10
N ALA A 33 15.49 -4.15 8.98
CA ALA A 33 14.95 -5.50 8.92
C ALA A 33 15.30 -6.24 7.62
N PHE A 34 15.63 -5.51 6.54
CA PHE A 34 15.99 -6.08 5.25
C PHE A 34 17.51 -6.23 5.11
N HIS A 35 17.95 -7.27 4.44
CA HIS A 35 19.33 -7.34 3.95
C HIS A 35 19.53 -6.36 2.76
N HIS A 36 18.55 -6.31 1.87
CA HIS A 36 18.48 -5.37 0.75
C HIS A 36 17.01 -4.95 0.60
N PRO A 37 16.64 -3.72 0.98
CA PRO A 37 15.25 -3.28 0.95
C PRO A 37 14.68 -3.33 -0.47
N ARG A 38 13.54 -4.04 -0.61
CA ARG A 38 12.81 -4.16 -1.88
C ARG A 38 11.32 -4.17 -1.61
N TYR A 39 10.62 -3.23 -2.23
CA TYR A 39 9.16 -3.10 -2.19
C TYR A 39 8.55 -3.32 -3.56
N GLU A 40 7.47 -4.09 -3.61
CA GLU A 40 6.68 -4.30 -4.81
C GLU A 40 5.26 -3.78 -4.56
N LEU A 41 4.92 -2.63 -5.15
CA LEU A 41 3.58 -2.03 -5.04
C LEU A 41 2.69 -2.63 -6.12
N MET A 42 2.04 -3.75 -5.81
CA MET A 42 1.33 -4.58 -6.77
C MET A 42 0.23 -3.86 -7.56
N PRO A 43 -0.61 -2.98 -6.97
CA PRO A 43 -1.64 -2.26 -7.72
C PRO A 43 -1.07 -1.25 -8.73
N LEU A 44 0.17 -0.83 -8.55
CA LEU A 44 0.83 0.16 -9.42
C LEU A 44 1.77 -0.49 -10.43
N GLY A 45 2.12 -1.76 -10.24
CA GLY A 45 3.16 -2.43 -11.00
C GLY A 45 4.55 -1.83 -10.79
N GLU A 46 4.78 -1.18 -9.64
CA GLU A 46 6.02 -0.51 -9.30
C GLU A 46 6.91 -1.38 -8.42
N VAL A 47 8.21 -1.37 -8.70
CA VAL A 47 9.25 -1.98 -7.89
C VAL A 47 10.17 -0.87 -7.40
N ILE A 48 10.34 -0.78 -6.09
CA ILE A 48 11.22 0.16 -5.41
C ILE A 48 12.35 -0.67 -4.80
N ASP A 49 13.56 -0.53 -5.32
CA ASP A 49 14.68 -1.41 -5.02
C ASP A 49 15.88 -0.64 -4.45
N GLY A 50 16.38 -1.11 -3.32
CA GLY A 50 17.50 -0.52 -2.61
C GLY A 50 17.11 0.51 -1.55
N HIS A 51 18.02 0.68 -0.58
CA HIS A 51 17.82 1.52 0.61
C HIS A 51 17.39 2.94 0.29
N GLU A 52 18.11 3.61 -0.61
CA GLU A 52 17.84 5.01 -0.94
C GLU A 52 16.46 5.19 -1.61
N ALA A 53 16.09 4.25 -2.50
CA ALA A 53 14.81 4.31 -3.20
C ALA A 53 13.63 4.10 -2.24
N VAL A 54 13.73 3.11 -1.34
CA VAL A 54 12.68 2.85 -0.35
C VAL A 54 12.61 3.99 0.68
N MET A 55 13.74 4.54 1.09
CA MET A 55 13.78 5.70 1.97
C MET A 55 13.13 6.94 1.31
N ALA A 56 13.37 7.17 0.02
CA ALA A 56 12.70 8.25 -0.72
C ALA A 56 11.18 8.05 -0.78
N TYR A 57 10.73 6.82 -1.02
CA TYR A 57 9.31 6.46 -0.97
C TYR A 57 8.69 6.72 0.41
N TYR A 58 9.35 6.37 1.49
CA TYR A 58 8.88 6.67 2.84
C TYR A 58 8.74 8.16 3.09
N ARG A 59 9.74 8.96 2.70
CA ARG A 59 9.70 10.42 2.84
C ARG A 59 8.54 11.01 2.05
N GLU A 60 8.41 10.66 0.76
CA GLU A 60 7.30 11.12 -0.09
C GLU A 60 5.94 10.81 0.53
N THR A 61 5.74 9.59 1.02
CA THR A 61 4.46 9.19 1.62
C THR A 61 4.20 9.89 2.94
N ARG A 62 5.22 10.13 3.77
CA ARG A 62 5.05 10.84 5.06
C ARG A 62 4.89 12.34 4.90
N ASP A 63 5.54 12.94 3.91
CA ASP A 63 5.29 14.35 3.55
C ASP A 63 3.86 14.55 3.09
N ALA A 64 3.33 13.59 2.33
CA ALA A 64 1.94 13.63 1.86
C ALA A 64 0.91 13.28 2.95
N PHE A 65 1.23 12.32 3.82
CA PHE A 65 0.35 11.77 4.86
C PHE A 65 1.08 11.70 6.20
N PRO A 66 1.34 12.84 6.88
CA PRO A 66 2.18 12.87 8.08
C PRO A 66 1.62 12.10 9.28
N ASP A 67 0.32 11.84 9.30
CA ASP A 67 -0.39 11.07 10.31
C ASP A 67 -0.65 9.60 9.90
N GLN A 68 0.02 9.13 8.84
CA GLN A 68 -0.16 7.75 8.36
C GLN A 68 0.12 6.72 9.46
N ARG A 69 -0.77 5.73 9.57
CA ARG A 69 -0.69 4.65 10.56
C ARG A 69 -1.06 3.32 9.96
N ASN A 70 -0.27 2.31 10.32
CA ASN A 70 -0.49 0.89 10.05
C ASN A 70 -1.09 0.25 11.31
N ARG A 71 -2.33 -0.24 11.24
CA ARG A 71 -2.93 -1.04 12.31
C ARG A 71 -2.99 -2.50 11.88
N VAL A 72 -2.13 -3.32 12.44
CA VAL A 72 -2.08 -4.76 12.19
C VAL A 72 -3.39 -5.42 12.68
N LEU A 73 -3.98 -6.25 11.85
CA LEU A 73 -5.24 -6.95 12.10
C LEU A 73 -5.04 -8.44 12.32
N ALA A 74 -4.23 -9.05 11.43
CA ALA A 74 -3.90 -10.46 11.49
C ALA A 74 -2.54 -10.72 10.84
N LEU A 75 -1.90 -11.81 11.25
CA LEU A 75 -0.71 -12.36 10.58
C LEU A 75 -0.98 -13.81 10.21
N HIS A 76 -0.55 -14.18 9.01
CA HIS A 76 -0.66 -15.54 8.50
C HIS A 76 0.70 -16.01 8.02
N HIS A 77 1.08 -17.22 8.41
CA HIS A 77 2.37 -17.80 8.06
C HIS A 77 2.27 -18.69 6.82
N GLY A 78 3.17 -18.46 5.86
CA GLY A 78 3.44 -19.35 4.73
C GLY A 78 4.81 -20.00 4.87
N GLU A 79 5.18 -20.91 3.96
CA GLU A 79 6.45 -21.63 3.99
C GLU A 79 7.66 -20.66 3.97
N GLY A 80 7.64 -19.65 3.12
CA GLY A 80 8.70 -18.62 2.98
C GLY A 80 8.18 -17.21 3.18
N SER A 81 7.05 -17.00 3.87
CA SER A 81 6.44 -15.69 3.98
C SER A 81 5.61 -15.50 5.23
N VAL A 82 5.42 -14.23 5.59
CA VAL A 82 4.38 -13.79 6.54
C VAL A 82 3.47 -12.81 5.81
N VAL A 83 2.18 -13.07 5.82
CA VAL A 83 1.17 -12.15 5.28
C VAL A 83 0.59 -11.35 6.44
N MET A 84 0.69 -10.03 6.35
CA MET A 84 0.07 -9.10 7.29
C MET A 84 -1.20 -8.53 6.66
N GLU A 85 -2.33 -8.77 7.29
CA GLU A 85 -3.53 -7.98 7.05
C GLU A 85 -3.48 -6.73 7.93
N LEU A 86 -3.66 -5.57 7.32
CA LEU A 86 -3.62 -4.31 8.06
C LEU A 86 -4.65 -3.31 7.55
N GLU A 87 -4.89 -2.31 8.38
CA GLU A 87 -5.64 -1.12 8.02
C GLU A 87 -4.67 0.06 7.99
N LEU A 88 -4.54 0.67 6.81
CA LEU A 88 -3.79 1.89 6.60
C LEU A 88 -4.73 3.09 6.70
N THR A 89 -4.35 4.10 7.45
CA THR A 89 -5.06 5.38 7.58
C THR A 89 -4.09 6.54 7.35
N GLY A 90 -4.61 7.69 6.94
CA GLY A 90 -3.83 8.92 6.82
C GLY A 90 -4.68 10.07 6.31
N THR A 91 -4.18 11.30 6.46
CA THR A 91 -4.79 12.55 5.99
C THR A 91 -3.87 13.19 4.94
N HIS A 92 -4.42 13.50 3.76
CA HIS A 92 -3.68 14.07 2.63
C HIS A 92 -3.40 15.56 2.85
N LEU A 93 -2.27 15.86 3.47
CA LEU A 93 -1.85 17.22 3.88
C LEU A 93 -0.68 17.77 3.06
N GLY A 94 0.06 16.94 2.34
CA GLY A 94 1.14 17.32 1.45
C GLY A 94 0.89 16.92 0.01
N SER A 95 1.76 17.33 -0.92
CA SER A 95 1.67 16.91 -2.32
C SER A 95 2.04 15.42 -2.45
N PHE A 96 1.26 14.66 -3.22
CA PHE A 96 1.51 13.26 -3.49
C PHE A 96 1.41 12.95 -4.98
N ARG A 97 2.50 12.52 -5.59
CA ARG A 97 2.57 12.14 -7.03
C ARG A 97 1.95 13.20 -7.95
N GLY A 98 2.23 14.48 -7.68
CA GLY A 98 1.70 15.61 -8.46
C GLY A 98 0.28 16.03 -8.11
N LEU A 99 -0.38 15.36 -7.15
CA LEU A 99 -1.70 15.75 -6.64
C LEU A 99 -1.52 16.73 -5.48
N PRO A 100 -2.17 17.91 -5.50
CA PRO A 100 -2.15 18.84 -4.39
C PRO A 100 -2.92 18.28 -3.18
N PRO A 101 -2.60 18.71 -1.94
CA PRO A 101 -3.26 18.22 -0.74
C PRO A 101 -4.77 18.50 -0.78
N THR A 102 -5.56 17.47 -0.44
CA THR A 102 -7.04 17.58 -0.41
C THR A 102 -7.59 17.88 0.97
N GLY A 103 -6.78 17.74 2.02
CA GLY A 103 -7.20 17.83 3.42
C GLY A 103 -8.11 16.69 3.88
N ARG A 104 -8.31 15.66 3.04
CA ARG A 104 -9.20 14.53 3.34
C ARG A 104 -8.42 13.35 3.90
N SER A 105 -9.08 12.61 4.79
CA SER A 105 -8.56 11.38 5.35
C SER A 105 -9.02 10.16 4.54
N PHE A 106 -8.22 9.11 4.61
CA PHE A 106 -8.57 7.81 4.04
C PHE A 106 -8.35 6.69 5.05
N ARG A 107 -9.03 5.58 4.80
CA ARG A 107 -8.88 4.29 5.47
C ARG A 107 -8.94 3.19 4.43
N CYS A 108 -7.91 2.35 4.37
CA CYS A 108 -7.81 1.28 3.38
C CYS A 108 -7.39 -0.02 4.05
N ARG A 109 -8.11 -1.12 3.77
CA ARG A 109 -7.65 -2.47 4.08
C ARG A 109 -6.64 -2.90 3.05
N MET A 110 -5.56 -3.49 3.51
CA MET A 110 -4.49 -3.95 2.65
C MET A 110 -3.83 -5.20 3.18
N ALA A 111 -3.09 -5.87 2.35
CA ALA A 111 -2.23 -6.97 2.72
C ALA A 111 -0.79 -6.67 2.29
N ALA A 112 0.15 -6.91 3.18
CA ALA A 112 1.58 -6.91 2.89
C ALA A 112 2.09 -8.35 3.01
N VAL A 113 2.79 -8.83 1.99
CA VAL A 113 3.43 -10.14 1.96
C VAL A 113 4.92 -9.94 2.16
N PHE A 114 5.41 -10.28 3.33
CA PHE A 114 6.82 -10.26 3.69
C PHE A 114 7.46 -11.58 3.27
N VAL A 115 8.39 -11.53 2.33
CA VAL A 115 9.08 -12.70 1.78
C VAL A 115 10.41 -12.88 2.47
N PHE A 116 10.69 -14.10 2.92
CA PHE A 116 11.88 -14.47 3.68
C PHE A 116 12.70 -15.52 2.97
N GLU A 117 14.01 -15.40 3.09
CA GLU A 117 15.00 -16.47 2.91
C GLU A 117 15.51 -16.85 4.29
N GLU A 118 15.07 -18.00 4.82
CA GLU A 118 15.23 -18.37 6.23
C GLU A 118 14.62 -17.31 7.18
N ASP A 119 15.42 -16.61 7.97
CA ASP A 119 15.01 -15.52 8.85
C ASP A 119 15.33 -14.11 8.29
N ARG A 120 15.84 -14.02 7.05
CA ARG A 120 16.15 -12.74 6.39
C ARG A 120 14.97 -12.25 5.57
N LEU A 121 14.50 -11.05 5.87
CA LEU A 121 13.50 -10.38 5.07
C LEU A 121 14.12 -9.87 3.75
N VAL A 122 13.56 -10.29 2.60
CA VAL A 122 14.12 -9.97 1.28
C VAL A 122 13.22 -9.12 0.41
N CYS A 123 11.90 -9.13 0.67
CA CYS A 123 10.96 -8.35 -0.12
C CYS A 123 9.66 -8.11 0.65
N GLU A 124 9.06 -6.95 0.45
CA GLU A 124 7.68 -6.66 0.85
C GLU A 124 6.84 -6.41 -0.39
N ARG A 125 5.77 -7.20 -0.58
CA ARG A 125 4.77 -7.03 -1.63
C ARG A 125 3.50 -6.45 -1.05
N VAL A 126 3.12 -5.27 -1.51
CA VAL A 126 1.99 -4.53 -0.95
C VAL A 126 0.80 -4.58 -1.89
N TYR A 127 -0.35 -5.05 -1.38
CA TYR A 127 -1.63 -5.16 -2.07
C TYR A 127 -2.64 -4.25 -1.42
N PHE A 128 -3.18 -3.28 -2.17
CA PHE A 128 -4.19 -2.35 -1.67
C PHE A 128 -5.14 -1.90 -2.79
N ASP A 129 -6.31 -1.40 -2.42
CA ASP A 129 -7.24 -0.80 -3.36
C ASP A 129 -6.97 0.71 -3.49
N GLN A 130 -6.15 1.08 -4.47
CA GLN A 130 -5.85 2.47 -4.77
C GLN A 130 -7.11 3.28 -5.07
N ASN A 131 -8.10 2.70 -5.76
CA ASN A 131 -9.32 3.40 -6.09
C ASN A 131 -10.13 3.77 -4.84
N THR A 132 -10.15 2.90 -3.83
CA THR A 132 -10.76 3.21 -2.53
C THR A 132 -10.11 4.43 -1.88
N ILE A 133 -8.78 4.54 -1.91
CA ILE A 133 -8.05 5.70 -1.39
C ILE A 133 -8.42 6.95 -2.19
N LEU A 134 -8.31 6.92 -3.53
CA LEU A 134 -8.60 8.06 -4.40
C LEU A 134 -10.04 8.56 -4.28
N ARG A 135 -11.01 7.66 -4.07
CA ARG A 135 -12.41 8.04 -3.84
C ARG A 135 -12.59 8.76 -2.52
N GLN A 136 -11.97 8.30 -1.45
CA GLN A 136 -12.04 8.96 -0.14
C GLN A 136 -11.36 10.33 -0.16
N LEU A 137 -10.26 10.47 -0.89
CA LEU A 137 -9.59 11.75 -1.12
C LEU A 137 -10.40 12.69 -2.04
N GLY A 138 -11.48 12.22 -2.68
CA GLY A 138 -12.33 12.99 -3.57
C GLY A 138 -11.74 13.22 -4.96
N ILE A 139 -10.70 12.46 -5.33
CA ILE A 139 -10.01 12.54 -6.63
C ILE A 139 -10.68 11.64 -7.66
N ALA A 140 -11.19 10.47 -7.23
CA ALA A 140 -11.94 9.56 -8.07
C ALA A 140 -13.41 9.48 -7.65
N HIS A 141 -14.27 9.02 -8.55
CA HIS A 141 -15.69 8.78 -8.31
C HIS A 141 -16.05 7.32 -8.57
N ASP A 142 -16.98 6.79 -7.79
CA ASP A 142 -17.52 5.46 -8.00
C ASP A 142 -18.38 5.45 -9.28
N PRO A 143 -18.00 4.68 -10.33
CA PRO A 143 -18.74 4.63 -11.60
C PRO A 143 -20.14 4.03 -11.45
N GLN A 144 -20.46 3.40 -10.34
CA GLN A 144 -21.81 2.86 -10.06
C GLN A 144 -22.78 3.94 -9.58
N THR A 145 -22.29 5.08 -9.09
CA THR A 145 -23.13 6.22 -8.69
C THR A 145 -23.54 7.09 -9.89
N LEU A 146 -24.63 7.84 -9.77
CA LEU A 146 -25.05 8.78 -10.82
C LEU A 146 -23.95 9.83 -11.12
N ARG A 147 -23.33 10.37 -10.08
CA ARG A 147 -22.22 11.32 -10.22
C ARG A 147 -21.02 10.69 -10.93
N GLY A 148 -20.67 9.47 -10.54
CA GLY A 148 -19.55 8.74 -11.16
C GLY A 148 -19.81 8.40 -12.62
N ARG A 149 -21.04 8.01 -12.97
CA ARG A 149 -21.43 7.77 -14.37
C ARG A 149 -21.31 9.03 -15.21
N LEU A 150 -21.79 10.16 -14.70
CA LEU A 150 -21.67 11.43 -15.39
C LEU A 150 -20.20 11.83 -15.59
N THR A 151 -19.39 11.75 -14.54
CA THR A 151 -17.94 12.02 -14.62
C THR A 151 -17.23 11.09 -15.61
N THR A 152 -17.59 9.81 -15.64
CA THR A 152 -17.02 8.83 -16.59
C THR A 152 -17.36 9.23 -18.04
N VAL A 153 -18.60 9.61 -18.31
CA VAL A 153 -19.00 10.06 -19.66
C VAL A 153 -18.25 11.34 -20.06
N LEU A 154 -18.12 12.30 -19.16
CA LEU A 154 -17.43 13.56 -19.42
C LEU A 154 -15.92 13.37 -19.64
N ASN A 155 -15.29 12.51 -18.87
CA ASN A 155 -13.85 12.27 -18.96
C ASN A 155 -13.45 11.31 -20.09
N HIS A 156 -14.38 10.43 -20.52
CA HIS A 156 -14.10 9.39 -21.52
C HIS A 156 -15.17 9.32 -22.63
N PRO A 157 -15.51 10.46 -23.29
CA PRO A 157 -16.65 10.51 -24.21
C PRO A 157 -16.49 9.56 -25.40
N VAL A 158 -15.28 9.43 -25.95
CA VAL A 158 -15.01 8.55 -27.10
C VAL A 158 -15.16 7.07 -26.72
N THR A 159 -14.61 6.66 -25.57
CA THR A 159 -14.69 5.28 -25.10
C THR A 159 -16.14 4.86 -24.83
N ILE A 160 -16.89 5.72 -24.12
CA ILE A 160 -18.29 5.46 -23.80
C ILE A 160 -19.16 5.49 -25.05
N GLY A 161 -18.97 6.48 -25.95
CA GLY A 161 -19.68 6.56 -27.21
C GLY A 161 -19.50 5.30 -28.09
N ARG A 162 -18.27 4.81 -28.22
CA ARG A 162 -17.99 3.56 -28.95
C ARG A 162 -18.65 2.34 -28.29
N ALA A 163 -18.64 2.24 -26.95
CA ALA A 163 -19.29 1.15 -26.21
C ALA A 163 -20.80 1.13 -26.44
N LEU A 164 -21.46 2.31 -26.42
CA LEU A 164 -22.90 2.42 -26.68
C LEU A 164 -23.26 2.02 -28.12
N LEU A 165 -22.47 2.43 -29.12
CA LEU A 165 -22.68 2.05 -30.53
C LEU A 165 -22.53 0.54 -30.77
N ARG A 166 -21.63 -0.13 -30.04
CA ARG A 166 -21.47 -1.61 -30.13
C ARG A 166 -22.66 -2.37 -29.51
N ARG A 167 -23.34 -1.79 -28.53
CA ARG A 167 -24.49 -2.40 -27.85
C ARG A 167 -25.79 -2.27 -28.67
N ALA A 168 -25.82 -1.35 -29.63
CA ALA A 168 -26.96 -1.10 -30.51
C ALA A 168 -26.96 -1.96 -31.80
N ARG A 169 -25.92 -2.81 -31.99
CA ARG A 169 -25.80 -3.84 -33.03
C ARG A 169 -26.00 -5.21 -32.43
#